data_2e02e4ebfa74c578bae3ec1e79b32a02
#
_entry.id   2e02e4ebfa74c578bae3ec1e79b32a02
#
_cell.length_a   1.000
_cell.length_b   1.000
_cell.length_c   1.000
_cell.angle_alpha   90.00
_cell.angle_beta   90.00
_cell.angle_gamma   90.00
#
_symmetry.space_group_name_H-M   'P 1'
#
loop_
_entity.id
_entity.type
_entity.pdbx_description
1 polymer ?
#
loop_
_entity_poly.entity_id
_entity_poly.type
_entity_poly.pdbx_seq_one_letter_code
_entity_poly.pdbx_strand_id
1 'polypeptide(L)'
;YVKEINSLYMIDLSSNTFTTPFSLHLKNLLFRAEEGRFTNNPMAEIIRMNSPVVFDIAIYISLDLMDRFHISINEDETAFLAMHIGAEIERQNDNKSKVPVVLLCPNYQDIVQQTLNSLMLNFGSQINLLGCIHSEEQIQSFSNPIALLLTTIPIQQSLEGTQILSISPINLNSQFDMIQNAILKSQEEYRDHKLKINFHNFFEDTLFFANPDVRNRQQVLRLLCN
;
A
#
# COMPACT_ATOMS: atom_id res chain seq x y z
N TYR A 1 -8.68 -8.56 14.38
CA TYR A 1 -7.52 -8.96 13.56
C TYR A 1 -6.78 -7.78 12.96
N VAL A 2 -7.47 -6.89 12.17
CA VAL A 2 -6.80 -5.83 11.40
C VAL A 2 -5.92 -4.93 12.28
N LYS A 3 -6.43 -4.47 13.44
CA LYS A 3 -5.65 -3.64 14.38
C LYS A 3 -4.50 -4.40 15.03
N GLU A 4 -4.71 -5.65 15.37
CA GLU A 4 -3.71 -6.51 16.02
C GLU A 4 -2.59 -6.86 15.04
N ILE A 5 -2.92 -7.23 13.79
CA ILE A 5 -1.95 -7.51 12.75
C ILE A 5 -1.12 -6.26 12.43
N ASN A 6 -1.77 -5.08 12.35
CA ASN A 6 -1.05 -3.84 12.15
C ASN A 6 -0.07 -3.55 13.28
N SER A 7 -0.48 -3.79 14.54
CA SER A 7 0.39 -3.59 15.70
C SER A 7 1.55 -4.57 15.77
N LEU A 8 1.33 -5.85 15.42
CA LEU A 8 2.34 -6.91 15.57
C LEU A 8 3.28 -7.01 14.36
N TYR A 9 2.75 -6.80 13.15
CA TYR A 9 3.48 -7.04 11.90
C TYR A 9 3.68 -5.78 11.06
N MET A 10 3.17 -4.61 11.49
CA MET A 10 3.18 -3.33 10.75
C MET A 10 2.54 -3.43 9.34
N ILE A 11 1.54 -4.30 9.19
CA ILE A 11 0.80 -4.52 7.95
C ILE A 11 -0.62 -3.99 8.13
N ASP A 12 -1.00 -3.03 7.31
CA ASP A 12 -2.35 -2.46 7.32
C ASP A 12 -3.30 -3.27 6.42
N LEU A 13 -4.20 -4.02 7.03
CA LEU A 13 -5.23 -4.80 6.35
C LEU A 13 -6.61 -4.11 6.39
N SER A 14 -6.67 -2.79 6.61
CA SER A 14 -7.94 -2.06 6.79
C SER A 14 -8.63 -1.66 5.48
N SER A 15 -7.96 -1.82 4.33
CA SER A 15 -8.51 -1.39 3.04
C SER A 15 -9.80 -2.15 2.68
N ASN A 16 -10.80 -1.45 2.12
CA ASN A 16 -12.04 -2.08 1.66
C ASN A 16 -11.81 -3.08 0.52
N THR A 17 -10.76 -2.88 -0.28
CA THR A 17 -10.37 -3.80 -1.35
C THR A 17 -9.86 -5.13 -0.82
N PHE A 18 -9.34 -5.17 0.39
CA PHE A 18 -8.96 -6.39 1.10
C PHE A 18 -10.09 -6.94 1.96
N THR A 19 -10.68 -6.11 2.82
CA THR A 19 -11.63 -6.57 3.86
C THR A 19 -12.88 -7.21 3.28
N THR A 20 -13.40 -6.70 2.15
CA THR A 20 -14.61 -7.25 1.53
C THR A 20 -14.41 -8.68 0.99
N PRO A 21 -13.44 -8.96 0.09
CA PRO A 21 -13.22 -10.32 -0.40
C PRO A 21 -12.69 -11.26 0.70
N PHE A 22 -11.88 -10.77 1.63
CA PHE A 22 -11.38 -11.55 2.74
C PHE A 22 -12.48 -11.99 3.70
N SER A 23 -13.42 -11.10 4.02
CA SER A 23 -14.59 -11.45 4.86
C SER A 23 -15.47 -12.51 4.21
N LEU A 24 -15.67 -12.44 2.87
CA LEU A 24 -16.39 -13.47 2.14
C LEU A 24 -15.65 -14.81 2.17
N HIS A 25 -14.32 -14.79 2.02
CA HIS A 25 -13.50 -15.99 2.13
C HIS A 25 -13.60 -16.60 3.54
N LEU A 26 -13.49 -15.79 4.60
CA LEU A 26 -13.66 -16.24 5.99
C LEU A 26 -15.02 -16.89 6.22
N LYS A 27 -16.11 -16.28 5.73
CA LYS A 27 -17.45 -16.84 5.83
C LYS A 27 -17.54 -18.23 5.18
N ASN A 28 -16.97 -18.37 3.99
CA ASN A 28 -16.97 -19.65 3.28
C ASN A 28 -16.07 -20.70 3.96
N LEU A 29 -14.94 -20.28 4.53
CA LEU A 29 -14.05 -21.13 5.31
C LEU A 29 -14.79 -21.68 6.54
N LEU A 30 -15.45 -20.81 7.33
CA LEU A 30 -16.22 -21.25 8.50
C LEU A 30 -17.26 -22.29 8.12
N PHE A 31 -18.02 -22.08 7.05
CA PHE A 31 -19.01 -23.04 6.57
C PHE A 31 -18.37 -24.39 6.19
N ARG A 32 -17.23 -24.38 5.46
CA ARG A 32 -16.53 -25.63 5.12
C ARG A 32 -15.96 -26.34 6.34
N ALA A 33 -15.44 -25.59 7.30
CA ALA A 33 -14.89 -26.13 8.53
C ALA A 33 -15.96 -26.78 9.41
N GLU A 34 -17.16 -26.19 9.51
CA GLU A 34 -18.30 -26.78 10.21
C GLU A 34 -18.75 -28.11 9.57
N GLU A 35 -18.69 -28.21 8.23
CA GLU A 35 -19.04 -29.42 7.51
C GLU A 35 -17.89 -30.46 7.42
N GLY A 36 -16.68 -30.11 7.87
CA GLY A 36 -15.48 -30.94 7.74
C GLY A 36 -15.04 -31.15 6.28
N ARG A 37 -15.39 -30.23 5.38
CA ARG A 37 -15.09 -30.29 3.95
C ARG A 37 -14.05 -29.28 3.58
N PHE A 38 -12.79 -29.70 3.54
CA PHE A 38 -11.67 -28.83 3.18
C PHE A 38 -11.32 -28.97 1.70
N THR A 39 -10.86 -27.86 1.13
CA THR A 39 -10.35 -27.81 -0.25
C THR A 39 -8.84 -27.95 -0.22
N ASN A 40 -8.28 -28.84 -1.03
CA ASN A 40 -6.83 -28.97 -1.16
C ASN A 40 -6.22 -27.72 -1.82
N ASN A 41 -5.13 -27.24 -1.25
CA ASN A 41 -4.36 -26.12 -1.80
C ASN A 41 -2.98 -26.64 -2.27
N PRO A 42 -2.77 -26.83 -3.59
CA PRO A 42 -1.49 -27.36 -4.10
C PRO A 42 -0.30 -26.44 -3.87
N MET A 43 -0.54 -25.19 -3.47
CA MET A 43 0.51 -24.21 -3.18
C MET A 43 0.84 -24.07 -1.69
N ALA A 44 0.18 -24.80 -0.79
CA ALA A 44 0.33 -24.62 0.65
C ALA A 44 1.80 -24.70 1.11
N GLU A 45 2.52 -25.72 0.69
CA GLU A 45 3.94 -25.89 1.04
C GLU A 45 4.83 -24.80 0.44
N ILE A 46 4.58 -24.41 -0.81
CA ILE A 46 5.35 -23.33 -1.48
C ILE A 46 5.16 -22.01 -0.76
N ILE A 47 3.92 -21.68 -0.39
CA ILE A 47 3.61 -20.43 0.34
C ILE A 47 4.28 -20.42 1.70
N ARG A 48 4.19 -21.52 2.43
CA ARG A 48 4.84 -21.68 3.74
C ARG A 48 6.35 -21.46 3.66
N MET A 49 7.01 -22.01 2.65
CA MET A 49 8.46 -21.93 2.50
C MET A 49 8.93 -20.55 1.99
N ASN A 50 8.20 -19.96 1.04
CA ASN A 50 8.64 -18.72 0.38
C ASN A 50 8.13 -17.44 1.05
N SER A 51 7.08 -17.54 1.87
CA SER A 51 6.46 -16.39 2.53
C SER A 51 6.15 -16.68 4.00
N PRO A 52 7.17 -17.04 4.82
CA PRO A 52 6.96 -17.51 6.18
C PRO A 52 6.21 -16.49 7.06
N VAL A 53 6.53 -15.20 6.98
CA VAL A 53 5.83 -14.15 7.76
C VAL A 53 4.35 -14.06 7.40
N VAL A 54 4.02 -14.16 6.11
CA VAL A 54 2.62 -14.16 5.64
C VAL A 54 1.89 -15.39 6.15
N PHE A 55 2.57 -16.53 6.13
CA PHE A 55 2.02 -17.79 6.62
C PHE A 55 1.80 -17.77 8.14
N ASP A 56 2.71 -17.16 8.92
CA ASP A 56 2.57 -16.96 10.36
C ASP A 56 1.37 -16.10 10.72
N ILE A 57 1.11 -15.02 9.96
CA ILE A 57 -0.09 -14.21 10.13
C ILE A 57 -1.35 -15.05 9.87
N ALA A 58 -1.34 -15.87 8.83
CA ALA A 58 -2.46 -16.76 8.52
C ALA A 58 -2.68 -17.81 9.60
N ILE A 59 -1.62 -18.38 10.18
CA ILE A 59 -1.69 -19.28 11.35
C ILE A 59 -2.32 -18.55 12.53
N TYR A 60 -1.89 -17.31 12.83
CA TYR A 60 -2.44 -16.52 13.92
C TYR A 60 -3.96 -16.36 13.79
N ILE A 61 -4.44 -15.99 12.57
CA ILE A 61 -5.86 -15.86 12.28
C ILE A 61 -6.58 -17.22 12.39
N SER A 62 -5.98 -18.29 11.86
CA SER A 62 -6.56 -19.64 11.89
C SER A 62 -6.75 -20.12 13.33
N LEU A 63 -5.76 -19.95 14.20
CA LEU A 63 -5.81 -20.35 15.61
C LEU A 63 -6.92 -19.59 16.36
N ASP A 64 -7.04 -18.29 16.16
CA ASP A 64 -8.10 -17.51 16.80
C ASP A 64 -9.49 -17.88 16.29
N LEU A 65 -9.66 -18.20 14.99
CA LEU A 65 -10.91 -18.72 14.45
C LEU A 65 -11.27 -20.07 15.03
N MET A 66 -10.29 -20.98 15.14
CA MET A 66 -10.48 -22.30 15.75
C MET A 66 -10.95 -22.19 17.20
N ASP A 67 -10.35 -21.28 17.97
CA ASP A 67 -10.71 -21.06 19.38
C ASP A 67 -12.11 -20.44 19.51
N ARG A 68 -12.42 -19.40 18.75
CA ARG A 68 -13.72 -18.68 18.84
C ARG A 68 -14.92 -19.48 18.35
N PHE A 69 -14.74 -20.26 17.28
CA PHE A 69 -15.83 -20.99 16.62
C PHE A 69 -15.84 -22.48 16.93
N HIS A 70 -14.86 -22.99 17.69
CA HIS A 70 -14.72 -24.40 18.02
C HIS A 70 -14.67 -25.33 16.81
N ILE A 71 -13.97 -24.87 15.75
CA ILE A 71 -13.80 -25.59 14.49
C ILE A 71 -12.35 -26.05 14.32
N SER A 72 -12.12 -26.94 13.34
CA SER A 72 -10.76 -27.29 12.90
C SER A 72 -10.47 -26.59 11.57
N ILE A 73 -9.27 -26.07 11.41
CA ILE A 73 -8.77 -25.48 10.16
C ILE A 73 -7.47 -26.22 9.81
N ASN A 74 -7.39 -26.77 8.61
CA ASN A 74 -6.19 -27.47 8.15
C ASN A 74 -5.17 -26.52 7.49
N GLU A 75 -4.00 -27.04 7.11
CA GLU A 75 -2.92 -26.27 6.50
C GLU A 75 -3.34 -25.68 5.14
N ASP A 76 -4.14 -26.39 4.36
CA ASP A 76 -4.63 -25.91 3.07
C ASP A 76 -5.48 -24.63 3.20
N GLU A 77 -6.41 -24.62 4.16
CA GLU A 77 -7.23 -23.44 4.45
C GLU A 77 -6.41 -22.29 5.01
N THR A 78 -5.41 -22.58 5.85
CA THR A 78 -4.45 -21.58 6.33
C THR A 78 -3.66 -20.97 5.16
N ALA A 79 -3.26 -21.79 4.19
CA ALA A 79 -2.57 -21.30 2.99
C ALA A 79 -3.47 -20.41 2.11
N PHE A 80 -4.78 -20.69 2.01
CA PHE A 80 -5.71 -19.78 1.34
C PHE A 80 -5.82 -18.43 2.05
N LEU A 81 -5.82 -18.39 3.37
CA LEU A 81 -5.74 -17.13 4.12
C LEU A 81 -4.43 -16.40 3.83
N ALA A 82 -3.31 -17.12 3.83
CA ALA A 82 -2.00 -16.56 3.50
C ALA A 82 -1.97 -15.95 2.09
N MET A 83 -2.60 -16.58 1.09
CA MET A 83 -2.69 -16.02 -0.26
C MET A 83 -3.42 -14.66 -0.29
N HIS A 84 -4.54 -14.53 0.42
CA HIS A 84 -5.25 -13.25 0.51
C HIS A 84 -4.40 -12.16 1.17
N ILE A 85 -3.71 -12.49 2.25
CA ILE A 85 -2.84 -11.56 2.98
C ILE A 85 -1.64 -11.17 2.12
N GLY A 86 -0.98 -12.15 1.49
CA GLY A 86 0.16 -11.93 0.61
C GLY A 86 -0.16 -11.04 -0.57
N ALA A 87 -1.29 -11.26 -1.22
CA ALA A 87 -1.75 -10.43 -2.33
C ALA A 87 -1.97 -8.97 -1.90
N GLU A 88 -2.50 -8.73 -0.70
CA GLU A 88 -2.67 -7.38 -0.17
C GLU A 88 -1.32 -6.71 0.16
N ILE A 89 -0.39 -7.44 0.74
CA ILE A 89 0.97 -6.94 1.03
C ILE A 89 1.68 -6.56 -0.27
N GLU A 90 1.61 -7.40 -1.30
CA GLU A 90 2.19 -7.10 -2.61
C GLU A 90 1.54 -5.87 -3.23
N ARG A 91 0.20 -5.77 -3.19
CA ARG A 91 -0.53 -4.60 -3.68
C ARG A 91 -0.10 -3.31 -2.96
N GLN A 92 0.11 -3.36 -1.64
CA GLN A 92 0.57 -2.21 -0.87
C GLN A 92 2.01 -1.84 -1.21
N ASN A 93 2.89 -2.82 -1.39
CA ASN A 93 4.28 -2.59 -1.76
C ASN A 93 4.40 -2.01 -3.18
N ASP A 94 3.61 -2.52 -4.11
CA ASP A 94 3.52 -2.00 -5.47
C ASP A 94 3.05 -0.53 -5.46
N ASN A 95 1.99 -0.22 -4.69
CA ASN A 95 1.49 1.14 -4.55
C ASN A 95 2.47 2.09 -3.82
N LYS A 96 3.28 1.59 -2.87
CA LYS A 96 4.29 2.40 -2.16
C LYS A 96 5.41 2.88 -3.06
N SER A 97 5.69 2.17 -4.13
CA SER A 97 6.71 2.52 -5.13
C SER A 97 6.18 3.49 -6.19
N LYS A 98 4.86 3.58 -6.36
CA LYS A 98 4.19 4.42 -7.35
C LYS A 98 3.98 5.85 -6.85
N VAL A 99 3.97 6.78 -7.80
CA VAL A 99 3.68 8.20 -7.53
C VAL A 99 2.18 8.38 -7.27
N PRO A 100 1.76 8.93 -6.11
CA PRO A 100 0.35 9.21 -5.85
C PRO A 100 -0.13 10.37 -6.72
N VAL A 101 -1.09 10.07 -7.60
CA VAL A 101 -1.62 11.00 -8.60
C VAL A 101 -3.12 11.22 -8.38
N VAL A 102 -3.56 12.46 -8.53
CA VAL A 102 -4.99 12.82 -8.62
C VAL A 102 -5.24 13.46 -9.98
N LEU A 103 -6.35 13.10 -10.60
CA LEU A 103 -6.83 13.78 -11.82
C LEU A 103 -7.93 14.77 -11.43
N LEU A 104 -7.74 16.05 -11.76
CA LEU A 104 -8.77 17.08 -11.70
C LEU A 104 -9.33 17.31 -13.09
N CYS A 105 -10.56 16.86 -13.32
CA CYS A 105 -11.25 16.97 -14.59
C CYS A 105 -12.74 17.23 -14.37
N PRO A 106 -13.35 18.26 -14.96
CA PRO A 106 -14.78 18.46 -14.89
C PRO A 106 -15.55 17.22 -15.34
N ASN A 107 -16.75 17.03 -14.80
CA ASN A 107 -17.54 15.80 -14.98
C ASN A 107 -18.11 15.65 -16.41
N TYR A 108 -17.23 15.43 -17.37
CA TYR A 108 -17.57 14.97 -18.73
C TYR A 108 -17.26 13.46 -18.79
N GLN A 109 -18.25 12.63 -18.50
CA GLN A 109 -18.07 11.18 -18.26
C GLN A 109 -17.18 10.48 -19.29
N ASP A 110 -17.41 10.69 -20.57
CA ASP A 110 -16.64 10.04 -21.65
C ASP A 110 -15.18 10.50 -21.65
N ILE A 111 -14.95 11.81 -21.48
CA ILE A 111 -13.60 12.39 -21.46
C ILE A 111 -12.84 11.92 -20.23
N VAL A 112 -13.48 11.89 -19.06
CA VAL A 112 -12.89 11.41 -17.83
C VAL A 112 -12.45 9.96 -17.99
N GLN A 113 -13.35 9.08 -18.44
CA GLN A 113 -13.04 7.65 -18.61
C GLN A 113 -11.93 7.40 -19.64
N GLN A 114 -11.95 8.09 -20.77
CA GLN A 114 -10.90 8.00 -21.78
C GLN A 114 -9.55 8.45 -21.23
N THR A 115 -9.53 9.57 -20.50
CA THR A 115 -8.30 10.09 -19.87
C THR A 115 -7.75 9.12 -18.84
N LEU A 116 -8.61 8.61 -17.94
CA LEU A 116 -8.22 7.64 -16.93
C LEU A 116 -7.67 6.35 -17.56
N ASN A 117 -8.37 5.80 -18.54
CA ASN A 117 -7.95 4.58 -19.24
C ASN A 117 -6.58 4.78 -19.93
N SER A 118 -6.38 5.93 -20.58
CA SER A 118 -5.13 6.26 -21.25
C SER A 118 -3.98 6.43 -20.25
N LEU A 119 -4.20 7.11 -19.13
CA LEU A 119 -3.21 7.26 -18.06
C LEU A 119 -2.84 5.90 -17.44
N MET A 120 -3.83 5.07 -17.14
CA MET A 120 -3.58 3.76 -16.54
C MET A 120 -2.90 2.80 -17.52
N LEU A 121 -3.23 2.85 -18.80
CA LEU A 121 -2.60 2.00 -19.82
C LEU A 121 -1.12 2.34 -20.00
N ASN A 122 -0.77 3.63 -20.01
CA ASN A 122 0.59 4.07 -20.30
C ASN A 122 1.47 4.25 -19.05
N PHE A 123 0.88 4.63 -17.91
CA PHE A 123 1.63 4.97 -16.69
C PHE A 123 1.20 4.16 -15.45
N GLY A 124 0.26 3.22 -15.57
CA GLY A 124 -0.29 2.46 -14.43
C GLY A 124 0.74 1.67 -13.61
N SER A 125 1.90 1.34 -14.21
CA SER A 125 3.04 0.75 -13.48
C SER A 125 3.81 1.76 -12.62
N GLN A 126 3.69 3.06 -12.91
CA GLN A 126 4.47 4.13 -12.28
C GLN A 126 3.63 5.01 -11.35
N ILE A 127 2.32 5.07 -11.57
CA ILE A 127 1.39 5.92 -10.81
C ILE A 127 0.41 5.11 -9.97
N ASN A 128 0.10 5.63 -8.79
CA ASN A 128 -1.03 5.21 -7.97
C ASN A 128 -2.12 6.27 -8.08
N LEU A 129 -3.14 6.02 -8.90
CA LEU A 129 -4.25 6.93 -9.10
C LEU A 129 -5.15 6.91 -7.86
N LEU A 130 -5.06 7.96 -7.02
CA LEU A 130 -5.83 8.09 -5.79
C LEU A 130 -7.31 8.39 -6.08
N GLY A 131 -7.60 9.06 -7.19
CA GLY A 131 -8.96 9.36 -7.61
C GLY A 131 -9.04 10.39 -8.74
N CYS A 132 -10.27 10.60 -9.20
CA CYS A 132 -10.63 11.69 -10.08
C CYS A 132 -11.58 12.63 -9.35
N ILE A 133 -11.27 13.93 -9.37
CA ILE A 133 -12.07 14.98 -8.76
C ILE A 133 -12.56 15.95 -9.83
N HIS A 134 -13.63 16.66 -9.52
CA HIS A 134 -14.30 17.53 -10.49
C HIS A 134 -14.20 19.01 -10.14
N SER A 135 -13.72 19.33 -8.94
CA SER A 135 -13.48 20.70 -8.47
C SER A 135 -12.29 20.79 -7.51
N GLU A 136 -11.71 21.98 -7.37
CA GLU A 136 -10.54 22.21 -6.50
C GLU A 136 -10.83 21.92 -5.01
N GLU A 137 -12.05 22.16 -4.54
CA GLU A 137 -12.43 21.96 -3.15
C GLU A 137 -12.31 20.50 -2.72
N GLN A 138 -12.46 19.57 -3.67
CA GLN A 138 -12.36 18.14 -3.41
C GLN A 138 -10.92 17.68 -3.15
N ILE A 139 -9.91 18.50 -3.45
CA ILE A 139 -8.49 18.19 -3.16
C ILE A 139 -8.31 17.92 -1.65
N GLN A 140 -9.00 18.67 -0.80
CA GLN A 140 -8.90 18.55 0.66
C GLN A 140 -9.49 17.24 1.21
N SER A 141 -10.22 16.48 0.40
CA SER A 141 -10.80 15.18 0.82
C SER A 141 -9.77 14.05 0.89
N PHE A 142 -8.58 14.24 0.33
CA PHE A 142 -7.53 13.23 0.36
C PHE A 142 -6.74 13.30 1.66
N SER A 143 -6.76 12.21 2.43
CA SER A 143 -5.95 12.06 3.65
C SER A 143 -4.48 11.75 3.33
N ASN A 144 -4.20 11.20 2.14
CA ASN A 144 -2.86 10.88 1.70
C ASN A 144 -2.25 12.04 0.91
N PRO A 145 -0.93 12.26 1.02
CA PRO A 145 -0.26 13.29 0.24
C PRO A 145 -0.37 12.99 -1.26
N ILE A 146 -0.69 14.02 -2.04
CA ILE A 146 -0.73 13.98 -3.50
C ILE A 146 0.64 14.45 -4.00
N ALA A 147 1.37 13.59 -4.73
CA ALA A 147 2.66 13.99 -5.29
C ALA A 147 2.50 14.70 -6.65
N LEU A 148 1.53 14.28 -7.46
CA LEU A 148 1.25 14.86 -8.76
C LEU A 148 -0.24 15.08 -8.95
N LEU A 149 -0.62 16.31 -9.27
CA LEU A 149 -1.97 16.68 -9.66
C LEU A 149 -2.01 16.95 -11.17
N LEU A 150 -2.66 16.05 -11.90
CA LEU A 150 -2.95 16.25 -13.32
C LEU A 150 -4.27 17.03 -13.42
N THR A 151 -4.26 18.15 -14.11
CA THR A 151 -5.45 19.01 -14.23
C THR A 151 -5.79 19.35 -15.65
N THR A 152 -7.08 19.32 -16.00
CA THR A 152 -7.59 19.76 -17.30
C THR A 152 -8.17 21.19 -17.26
N ILE A 153 -8.17 21.80 -16.07
CA ILE A 153 -8.63 23.17 -15.84
C ILE A 153 -7.57 23.98 -15.08
N PRO A 154 -7.54 25.30 -15.21
CA PRO A 154 -6.65 26.13 -14.41
C PRO A 154 -6.93 25.97 -12.92
N ILE A 155 -5.88 25.95 -12.10
CA ILE A 155 -5.96 25.92 -10.63
C ILE A 155 -5.49 27.27 -10.09
N GLN A 156 -6.19 27.75 -9.09
CA GLN A 156 -5.86 29.02 -8.42
C GLN A 156 -5.03 28.80 -7.15
N GLN A 157 -5.09 27.61 -6.56
CA GLN A 157 -4.38 27.29 -5.32
C GLN A 157 -2.99 26.72 -5.59
N SER A 158 -2.02 27.18 -4.81
CA SER A 158 -0.71 26.52 -4.70
C SER A 158 -0.82 25.39 -3.69
N LEU A 159 -0.44 24.18 -4.07
CA LEU A 159 -0.42 23.01 -3.21
C LEU A 159 1.02 22.71 -2.79
N GLU A 160 1.31 22.86 -1.51
CA GLU A 160 2.66 22.60 -0.99
C GLU A 160 3.02 21.11 -1.12
N GLY A 161 4.18 20.83 -1.68
CA GLY A 161 4.67 19.46 -1.89
C GLY A 161 3.97 18.67 -3.02
N THR A 162 3.08 19.32 -3.80
CA THR A 162 2.38 18.69 -4.92
C THR A 162 2.81 19.34 -6.24
N GLN A 163 3.33 18.56 -7.16
CA GLN A 163 3.56 19.04 -8.52
C GLN A 163 2.23 19.13 -9.26
N ILE A 164 1.98 20.27 -9.95
CA ILE A 164 0.77 20.48 -10.73
C ILE A 164 1.15 20.47 -12.21
N LEU A 165 0.47 19.64 -12.99
CA LEU A 165 0.65 19.56 -14.43
C LEU A 165 -0.70 19.73 -15.15
N SER A 166 -0.81 20.78 -15.98
CA SER A 166 -1.95 20.96 -16.85
C SER A 166 -1.84 20.06 -18.08
N ILE A 167 -2.91 19.30 -18.35
CA ILE A 167 -3.00 18.38 -19.47
C ILE A 167 -4.25 18.66 -20.31
N SER A 168 -4.20 18.33 -21.59
CA SER A 168 -5.36 18.37 -22.47
C SER A 168 -5.87 16.94 -22.69
N PRO A 169 -7.11 16.63 -22.32
CA PRO A 169 -7.66 15.29 -22.49
C PRO A 169 -7.86 14.91 -23.97
N ILE A 170 -8.01 15.90 -24.86
CA ILE A 170 -8.24 15.68 -26.31
C ILE A 170 -6.96 15.22 -27.01
N ASN A 171 -5.78 15.72 -26.59
CA ASN A 171 -4.48 15.44 -27.18
C ASN A 171 -3.51 14.81 -26.17
N LEU A 172 -3.99 13.90 -25.33
CA LEU A 172 -3.20 13.33 -24.24
C LEU A 172 -1.95 12.61 -24.74
N ASN A 173 -2.04 11.90 -25.86
CA ASN A 173 -0.91 11.14 -26.43
C ASN A 173 0.29 12.03 -26.77
N SER A 174 0.06 13.25 -27.27
CA SER A 174 1.14 14.21 -27.58
C SER A 174 1.84 14.78 -26.33
N GLN A 175 1.30 14.52 -25.14
CA GLN A 175 1.79 15.02 -23.86
C GLN A 175 2.43 13.94 -23.01
N PHE A 176 2.57 12.70 -23.52
CA PHE A 176 3.11 11.58 -22.75
C PHE A 176 4.51 11.85 -22.23
N ASP A 177 5.39 12.45 -23.01
CA ASP A 177 6.75 12.80 -22.56
C ASP A 177 6.72 13.82 -21.40
N MET A 178 5.82 14.80 -21.48
CA MET A 178 5.64 15.79 -20.43
C MET A 178 5.09 15.15 -19.15
N ILE A 179 4.12 14.26 -19.27
CA ILE A 179 3.56 13.50 -18.14
C ILE A 179 4.62 12.59 -17.55
N GLN A 180 5.40 11.87 -18.38
CA GLN A 180 6.49 10.99 -17.93
C GLN A 180 7.53 11.77 -17.12
N ASN A 181 7.96 12.94 -17.61
CA ASN A 181 8.93 13.78 -16.91
C ASN A 181 8.37 14.30 -15.57
N ALA A 182 7.08 14.65 -15.53
CA ALA A 182 6.43 15.06 -14.30
C ALA A 182 6.35 13.90 -13.29
N ILE A 183 6.05 12.69 -13.74
CA ILE A 183 6.03 11.50 -12.89
C ILE A 183 7.41 11.25 -12.29
N LEU A 184 8.48 11.26 -13.10
CA LEU A 184 9.85 11.03 -12.63
C LEU A 184 10.28 12.09 -11.59
N LYS A 185 9.99 13.36 -11.86
CA LYS A 185 10.29 14.45 -10.93
C LYS A 185 9.52 14.30 -9.62
N SER A 186 8.21 14.06 -9.71
CA SER A 186 7.37 13.83 -8.51
C SER A 186 7.82 12.60 -7.71
N GLN A 187 8.32 11.57 -8.36
CA GLN A 187 8.84 10.36 -7.70
C GLN A 187 10.06 10.67 -6.84
N GLU A 188 10.99 11.45 -7.35
CA GLU A 188 12.19 11.88 -6.60
C GLU A 188 11.81 12.75 -5.40
N GLU A 189 11.01 13.80 -5.64
CA GLU A 189 10.58 14.73 -4.58
C GLU A 189 9.74 14.03 -3.50
N TYR A 190 8.84 13.14 -3.89
CA TYR A 190 8.00 12.37 -2.96
C TYR A 190 8.81 11.40 -2.12
N ARG A 191 9.80 10.72 -2.73
CA ARG A 191 10.71 9.82 -2.01
C ARG A 191 11.53 10.58 -0.98
N ASP A 192 12.09 11.73 -1.34
CA ASP A 192 12.90 12.56 -0.46
C ASP A 192 12.07 13.15 0.69
N HIS A 193 10.84 13.57 0.41
CA HIS A 193 9.91 14.04 1.43
C HIS A 193 9.54 12.93 2.42
N LYS A 194 9.24 11.73 1.91
CA LYS A 194 8.91 10.55 2.72
C LYS A 194 10.09 10.12 3.59
N LEU A 195 11.31 10.16 3.08
CA LEU A 195 12.53 9.90 3.85
C LEU A 195 12.70 10.91 4.98
N LYS A 196 12.50 12.20 4.73
CA LYS A 196 12.59 13.25 5.75
C LYS A 196 11.57 13.08 6.87
N ILE A 197 10.31 12.83 6.53
CA ILE A 197 9.24 12.63 7.53
C ILE A 197 9.48 11.37 8.38
N ASN A 198 9.92 10.28 7.75
CA ASN A 198 10.12 9.01 8.45
C ASN A 198 11.49 8.90 9.11
N PHE A 199 12.40 9.85 8.87
CA PHE A 199 13.75 9.78 9.44
C PHE A 199 13.72 9.65 10.97
N HIS A 200 12.89 10.45 11.64
CA HIS A 200 12.71 10.40 13.09
C HIS A 200 12.06 9.11 13.60
N ASN A 201 11.36 8.36 12.74
CA ASN A 201 10.78 7.07 13.12
C ASN A 201 11.81 5.93 13.13
N PHE A 202 12.93 6.11 12.43
CA PHE A 202 14.02 5.13 12.36
C PHE A 202 15.22 5.47 13.25
N PHE A 203 15.29 6.70 13.74
CA PHE A 203 16.41 7.19 14.54
C PHE A 203 15.87 7.88 15.79
N GLU A 204 16.13 7.30 16.94
CA GLU A 204 15.96 7.96 18.24
C GLU A 204 17.24 8.75 18.57
N ASP A 205 17.09 10.00 19.00
CA ASP A 205 18.22 10.84 19.40
C ASP A 205 19.05 10.18 20.53
N THR A 206 18.40 9.40 21.39
CA THR A 206 19.01 8.63 22.48
C THR A 206 19.89 7.47 22.00
N LEU A 207 19.67 6.98 20.78
CA LEU A 207 20.46 5.91 20.16
C LEU A 207 21.55 6.45 19.21
N PHE A 208 21.65 7.77 19.07
CA PHE A 208 22.67 8.39 18.23
C PHE A 208 23.88 8.82 19.06
N PHE A 209 24.99 8.15 18.86
CA PHE A 209 26.26 8.46 19.53
C PHE A 209 27.21 9.20 18.57
N ALA A 210 27.28 10.52 18.69
CA ALA A 210 28.24 11.32 17.92
C ALA A 210 29.65 11.15 18.51
N ASN A 211 30.58 10.60 17.73
CA ASN A 211 31.98 10.40 18.09
C ASN A 211 32.18 9.75 19.48
N PRO A 212 31.59 8.55 19.74
CA PRO A 212 31.79 7.91 21.02
C PRO A 212 33.27 7.55 21.23
N ASP A 213 33.83 7.85 22.42
CA ASP A 213 35.22 7.47 22.77
C ASP A 213 35.27 5.98 23.10
N VAL A 214 35.17 5.15 22.05
CA VAL A 214 35.23 3.70 22.12
C VAL A 214 36.40 3.15 21.32
N ARG A 215 37.25 2.34 21.97
CA ARG A 215 38.50 1.82 21.40
C ARG A 215 38.45 0.33 21.06
N ASN A 216 37.41 -0.38 21.49
CA ASN A 216 37.28 -1.81 21.24
C ASN A 216 35.81 -2.27 21.20
N ARG A 217 35.59 -3.48 20.66
CA ARG A 217 34.26 -4.09 20.49
C ARG A 217 33.45 -4.17 21.80
N GLN A 218 34.10 -4.45 22.93
CA GLN A 218 33.41 -4.60 24.21
C GLN A 218 32.84 -3.25 24.69
N GLN A 219 33.56 -2.15 24.47
CA GLN A 219 33.09 -0.80 24.79
C GLN A 219 31.91 -0.39 23.89
N VAL A 220 31.96 -0.74 22.60
CA VAL A 220 30.80 -0.53 21.69
C VAL A 220 29.59 -1.29 22.19
N LEU A 221 29.73 -2.58 22.51
CA LEU A 221 28.62 -3.39 23.01
C LEU A 221 28.02 -2.84 24.32
N ARG A 222 28.84 -2.36 25.24
CA ARG A 222 28.34 -1.73 26.49
C ARG A 222 27.57 -0.44 26.20
N LEU A 223 28.02 0.35 25.22
CA LEU A 223 27.35 1.60 24.84
C LEU A 223 25.97 1.34 24.21
N LEU A 224 25.82 0.24 23.45
CA LEU A 224 24.58 -0.13 22.79
C LEU A 224 23.60 -0.89 23.68
N CYS A 225 24.06 -1.43 24.84
CA CYS A 225 23.23 -2.23 25.76
C CYS A 225 22.80 -1.48 27.02
N ASN A 226 23.15 -0.20 27.18
CA ASN A 226 22.66 0.70 28.22
C ASN A 226 21.56 1.61 27.68
#